data_076c499580c256c2744bc41120a0debe
#
_entry.id   076c499580c256c2744bc41120a0debe
#
_cell.length_a   1.000
_cell.length_b   1.000
_cell.length_c   1.000
_cell.angle_alpha   90.00
_cell.angle_beta   90.00
_cell.angle_gamma   90.00
#
_symmetry.space_group_name_H-M   'P 1'
#
loop_
_entity.id
_entity.type
_entity.pdbx_description
1 polymer ?
#
loop_
_entity_poly.entity_id
_entity_poly.type
_entity_poly.pdbx_seq_one_letter_code
_entity_poly.pdbx_strand_id
1 'polypeptide(L)'
;MLGIDLGTSNSCGYISLNGRPTPVVDETGSVIIPSLVYYVPGGKPVIGNSAKSMKGKKNLCMNAKRLIGRKWDSEFIGSIKERCNADLRENHGFPGFFVPVLDRIVSPKEISVEIIKYIIGCAEKMLNNTHVSKLVVTVPAYFNSDQRNGTRDAALEASRLSEESVFLLNEPTSAA
;
A
#
# COMPACT_ATOMS: atom_id res chain seq x y z
N MET A 1 -10.74 3.77 -15.26
CA MET A 1 -10.18 4.53 -14.12
C MET A 1 -10.36 3.72 -12.86
N LEU A 2 -9.32 3.67 -12.02
CA LEU A 2 -9.33 3.01 -10.72
C LEU A 2 -9.06 4.07 -9.63
N GLY A 3 -9.90 4.13 -8.60
CA GLY A 3 -9.65 4.86 -7.37
C GLY A 3 -9.22 3.91 -6.27
N ILE A 4 -8.15 4.24 -5.53
CA ILE A 4 -7.64 3.47 -4.39
C ILE A 4 -7.61 4.35 -3.15
N ASP A 5 -8.30 3.92 -2.12
CA ASP A 5 -8.04 4.39 -0.75
C ASP A 5 -6.95 3.52 -0.15
N LEU A 6 -5.74 4.07 -0.11
CA LEU A 6 -4.56 3.38 0.44
C LEU A 6 -4.48 3.66 1.95
N GLY A 7 -5.16 2.86 2.75
CA GLY A 7 -5.25 3.07 4.20
C GLY A 7 -4.06 2.50 4.99
N THR A 8 -3.92 2.92 6.25
CA THR A 8 -2.87 2.43 7.16
C THR A 8 -3.06 0.94 7.50
N SER A 9 -4.28 0.56 7.82
CA SER A 9 -4.63 -0.81 8.23
C SER A 9 -5.35 -1.58 7.13
N ASN A 10 -6.21 -0.88 6.39
CA ASN A 10 -7.01 -1.46 5.32
C ASN A 10 -7.00 -0.52 4.12
N SER A 11 -7.06 -1.09 2.95
CA SER A 11 -7.19 -0.38 1.67
C SER A 11 -8.43 -0.89 0.93
N CYS A 12 -8.95 -0.10 0.01
CA CYS A 12 -10.00 -0.52 -0.91
C CYS A 12 -9.82 0.14 -2.27
N GLY A 13 -10.42 -0.47 -3.29
CA GLY A 13 -10.43 0.04 -4.65
C GLY A 13 -11.83 0.17 -5.21
N TYR A 14 -12.03 1.14 -6.12
CA TYR A 14 -13.27 1.31 -6.87
C TYR A 14 -12.98 1.56 -8.35
N ILE A 15 -13.70 0.88 -9.22
CA ILE A 15 -13.66 1.10 -10.68
C ILE A 15 -14.98 1.68 -11.15
N SER A 16 -14.95 2.40 -12.28
CA SER A 16 -16.17 2.75 -12.99
C SER A 16 -16.52 1.62 -13.97
N LEU A 17 -17.60 0.91 -13.70
CA LEU A 17 -18.13 -0.13 -14.57
C LEU A 17 -19.50 0.31 -15.10
N ASN A 18 -19.64 0.48 -16.41
CA ASN A 18 -20.86 0.98 -17.05
C ASN A 18 -21.37 2.32 -16.44
N GLY A 19 -20.45 3.23 -16.11
CA GLY A 19 -20.77 4.52 -15.50
C GLY A 19 -21.11 4.46 -14.00
N ARG A 20 -21.03 3.28 -13.37
CA ARG A 20 -21.32 3.11 -11.93
C ARG A 20 -20.06 2.80 -11.15
N PRO A 21 -19.84 3.44 -9.98
CA PRO A 21 -18.74 3.08 -9.08
C PRO A 21 -18.99 1.67 -8.54
N THR A 22 -18.05 0.77 -8.81
CA THR A 22 -18.12 -0.64 -8.42
C THR A 22 -16.91 -0.95 -7.55
N PRO A 23 -17.10 -1.51 -6.33
CA PRO A 23 -15.99 -1.87 -5.47
C PRO A 23 -15.16 -2.99 -6.08
N VAL A 24 -13.85 -2.88 -5.94
CA VAL A 24 -12.91 -3.96 -6.29
C VAL A 24 -12.96 -5.01 -5.20
N VAL A 25 -13.14 -6.27 -5.59
CA VAL A 25 -13.10 -7.41 -4.67
C VAL A 25 -11.80 -8.19 -4.85
N ASP A 26 -11.24 -8.67 -3.76
CA ASP A 26 -10.09 -9.55 -3.79
C ASP A 26 -10.47 -11.01 -4.10
N GLU A 27 -9.50 -11.89 -4.12
CA GLU A 27 -9.68 -13.32 -4.36
C GLU A 27 -10.56 -14.03 -3.32
N THR A 28 -10.78 -13.40 -2.16
CA THR A 28 -11.69 -13.91 -1.10
C THR A 28 -13.11 -13.34 -1.21
N GLY A 29 -13.35 -12.48 -2.20
CA GLY A 29 -14.63 -11.74 -2.36
C GLY A 29 -14.76 -10.53 -1.43
N SER A 30 -13.69 -10.13 -0.76
CA SER A 30 -13.71 -8.98 0.15
C SER A 30 -13.43 -7.66 -0.56
N VAL A 31 -14.21 -6.63 -0.27
CA VAL A 31 -13.97 -5.25 -0.68
C VAL A 31 -12.85 -4.60 0.15
N ILE A 32 -12.74 -5.01 1.40
CA ILE A 32 -11.74 -4.48 2.34
C ILE A 32 -10.50 -5.35 2.26
N ILE A 33 -9.41 -4.75 1.81
CA ILE A 33 -8.11 -5.39 1.62
C ILE A 33 -7.16 -4.90 2.72
N PRO A 34 -6.78 -5.75 3.68
CA PRO A 34 -5.81 -5.37 4.70
C PRO A 34 -4.50 -4.89 4.06
N SER A 35 -3.95 -3.79 4.57
CA SER A 35 -2.65 -3.24 4.11
C SER A 35 -1.49 -4.05 4.69
N LEU A 36 -1.47 -5.35 4.37
CA LEU A 36 -0.53 -6.36 4.82
C LEU A 36 0.23 -6.94 3.63
N VAL A 37 1.56 -7.06 3.76
CA VAL A 37 2.43 -7.70 2.77
C VAL A 37 3.33 -8.69 3.51
N TYR A 38 3.21 -9.98 3.19
CA TYR A 38 4.03 -11.03 3.74
C TYR A 38 4.96 -11.59 2.68
N TYR A 39 6.26 -11.52 2.92
CA TYR A 39 7.27 -12.03 2.00
C TYR A 39 7.54 -13.51 2.25
N VAL A 40 7.59 -14.28 1.17
CA VAL A 40 7.88 -15.71 1.16
C VAL A 40 9.20 -16.01 0.46
N PRO A 41 9.92 -17.09 0.83
CA PRO A 41 11.17 -17.46 0.16
C PRO A 41 10.95 -17.72 -1.32
N GLY A 42 11.69 -17.04 -2.20
CA GLY A 42 11.71 -17.29 -3.64
C GLY A 42 10.37 -17.12 -4.38
N GLY A 43 9.35 -16.54 -3.72
CA GLY A 43 8.01 -16.39 -4.27
C GLY A 43 7.51 -14.96 -4.33
N LYS A 44 6.32 -14.78 -4.87
CA LYS A 44 5.61 -13.50 -4.82
C LYS A 44 5.08 -13.25 -3.41
N PRO A 45 5.08 -12.00 -2.94
CA PRO A 45 4.51 -11.67 -1.64
C PRO A 45 3.01 -12.01 -1.57
N VAL A 46 2.57 -12.45 -0.39
CA VAL A 46 1.16 -12.66 -0.07
C VAL A 46 0.59 -11.38 0.50
N ILE A 47 -0.55 -10.91 -0.03
CA ILE A 47 -1.08 -9.58 0.26
C ILE A 47 -2.53 -9.68 0.77
N GLY A 48 -2.91 -8.71 1.56
CA GLY A 48 -4.31 -8.51 1.94
C GLY A 48 -4.86 -9.58 2.87
N ASN A 49 -6.04 -10.09 2.56
CA ASN A 49 -6.75 -11.06 3.38
C ASN A 49 -5.99 -12.39 3.51
N SER A 50 -5.32 -12.83 2.46
CA SER A 50 -4.48 -14.04 2.48
C SER A 50 -3.26 -13.93 3.41
N ALA A 51 -2.79 -12.70 3.70
CA ALA A 51 -1.70 -12.46 4.64
C ALA A 51 -2.15 -12.37 6.12
N LYS A 52 -3.45 -12.38 6.43
CA LYS A 52 -3.96 -12.27 7.81
C LYS A 52 -3.47 -13.36 8.75
N SER A 53 -3.37 -14.59 8.25
CA SER A 53 -2.88 -15.74 9.02
C SER A 53 -1.38 -15.63 9.37
N MET A 54 -0.66 -14.69 8.75
CA MET A 54 0.77 -14.46 8.97
C MET A 54 1.05 -13.39 10.04
N LYS A 55 0.02 -12.87 10.73
CA LYS A 55 0.21 -11.91 11.82
C LYS A 55 1.16 -12.46 12.87
N GLY A 56 2.08 -11.61 13.33
CA GLY A 56 3.14 -11.98 14.27
C GLY A 56 4.38 -12.62 13.66
N LYS A 57 4.39 -12.97 12.36
CA LYS A 57 5.58 -13.48 11.69
C LYS A 57 6.52 -12.36 11.24
N LYS A 58 7.83 -12.60 11.32
CA LYS A 58 8.88 -11.58 11.05
C LYS A 58 8.92 -11.05 9.61
N ASN A 59 8.38 -11.78 8.64
CA ASN A 59 8.36 -11.36 7.23
C ASN A 59 7.09 -10.57 6.86
N LEU A 60 6.24 -10.25 7.84
CA LEU A 60 5.02 -9.48 7.63
C LEU A 60 5.30 -7.99 7.82
N CYS A 61 5.00 -7.20 6.80
CA CYS A 61 5.05 -5.75 6.82
C CYS A 61 3.64 -5.17 6.91
N MET A 62 3.45 -4.19 7.78
CA MET A 62 2.19 -3.51 8.01
C MET A 62 2.42 -2.06 8.42
N ASN A 63 1.39 -1.21 8.35
CA ASN A 63 1.47 0.22 8.71
C ASN A 63 2.46 1.04 7.86
N ALA A 64 2.79 0.61 6.65
CA ALA A 64 3.74 1.29 5.77
C ALA A 64 3.34 2.76 5.50
N LYS A 65 2.04 3.06 5.42
CA LYS A 65 1.53 4.43 5.23
C LYS A 65 1.99 5.42 6.31
N ARG A 66 2.22 4.95 7.54
CA ARG A 66 2.72 5.79 8.63
C ARG A 66 4.19 6.18 8.47
N LEU A 67 4.93 5.42 7.67
CA LEU A 67 6.38 5.54 7.52
C LEU A 67 6.79 6.14 6.17
N ILE A 68 5.93 6.09 5.16
CA ILE A 68 6.24 6.56 3.80
C ILE A 68 6.62 8.04 3.83
N GLY A 69 7.74 8.39 3.18
CA GLY A 69 8.23 9.76 3.10
C GLY A 69 8.72 10.38 4.41
N ARG A 70 8.77 9.61 5.51
CA ARG A 70 9.30 10.09 6.79
C ARG A 70 10.79 9.80 6.92
N LYS A 71 11.52 10.73 7.51
CA LYS A 71 12.89 10.50 7.97
C LYS A 71 12.87 9.61 9.22
N TRP A 72 14.01 8.98 9.50
CA TRP A 72 14.20 8.21 10.71
C TRP A 72 14.05 9.11 11.95
N ASP A 73 13.19 8.70 12.84
CA ASP A 73 12.98 9.33 14.15
C ASP A 73 12.80 8.20 15.17
N SER A 74 13.77 8.05 16.05
CA SER A 74 13.83 6.92 16.98
C SER A 74 12.65 6.86 17.95
N GLU A 75 12.14 7.99 18.41
CA GLU A 75 10.99 8.05 19.32
C GLU A 75 9.70 7.62 18.61
N PHE A 76 9.43 8.23 17.45
CA PHE A 76 8.28 7.88 16.62
C PHE A 76 8.33 6.41 16.15
N ILE A 77 9.49 5.96 15.70
CA ILE A 77 9.70 4.56 15.26
C ILE A 77 9.52 3.58 16.42
N GLY A 78 9.98 3.92 17.64
CA GLY A 78 9.75 3.12 18.84
C GLY A 78 8.25 2.85 19.06
N SER A 79 7.42 3.89 18.98
CA SER A 79 5.97 3.78 19.13
C SER A 79 5.29 2.89 18.07
N ILE A 80 5.87 2.81 16.87
CA ILE A 80 5.34 1.94 15.81
C ILE A 80 5.83 0.49 16.01
N LYS A 81 7.08 0.28 16.39
CA LYS A 81 7.64 -1.06 16.67
C LYS A 81 6.79 -1.83 17.68
N GLU A 82 6.42 -1.17 18.78
CA GLU A 82 5.59 -1.77 19.83
C GLU A 82 4.24 -2.28 19.30
N ARG A 83 3.68 -1.58 18.31
CA ARG A 83 2.33 -1.90 17.75
C ARG A 83 2.36 -2.91 16.61
N CYS A 84 3.49 -3.10 15.96
CA CYS A 84 3.55 -3.84 14.69
C CYS A 84 4.35 -5.14 14.76
N ASN A 85 5.10 -5.38 15.85
CA ASN A 85 6.07 -6.48 15.93
C ASN A 85 7.00 -6.55 14.69
N ALA A 86 7.33 -5.39 14.12
CA ALA A 86 8.15 -5.29 12.92
C ALA A 86 9.60 -4.94 13.29
N ASP A 87 10.56 -5.57 12.61
CA ASP A 87 11.97 -5.19 12.69
C ASP A 87 12.22 -3.97 11.80
N LEU A 88 11.96 -2.77 12.35
CA LEU A 88 12.23 -1.52 11.67
C LEU A 88 13.69 -1.11 11.88
N ARG A 89 14.39 -0.82 10.79
CA ARG A 89 15.78 -0.38 10.76
C ARG A 89 15.91 0.91 9.97
N GLU A 90 16.93 1.69 10.34
CA GLU A 90 17.33 2.85 9.56
C GLU A 90 18.04 2.41 8.29
N ASN A 91 17.67 3.06 7.17
CA ASN A 91 18.34 2.90 5.89
C ASN A 91 18.50 4.28 5.23
N HIS A 92 19.73 4.80 5.20
CA HIS A 92 20.06 6.12 4.64
C HIS A 92 19.20 7.27 5.18
N GLY A 93 18.94 7.29 6.49
CA GLY A 93 18.13 8.31 7.14
C GLY A 93 16.62 8.11 7.07
N PHE A 94 16.16 6.96 6.53
CA PHE A 94 14.74 6.61 6.41
C PHE A 94 14.41 5.29 7.09
N PRO A 95 13.19 5.09 7.59
CA PRO A 95 12.76 3.82 8.14
C PRO A 95 12.50 2.79 7.05
N GLY A 96 12.86 1.54 7.32
CA GLY A 96 12.52 0.40 6.49
C GLY A 96 12.26 -0.85 7.32
N PHE A 97 11.63 -1.83 6.72
CA PHE A 97 11.33 -3.12 7.32
C PHE A 97 12.44 -4.11 6.99
N PHE A 98 13.17 -4.59 7.99
CA PHE A 98 14.06 -5.71 7.73
C PHE A 98 13.25 -6.99 7.54
N VAL A 99 13.38 -7.59 6.38
CA VAL A 99 12.65 -8.80 5.99
C VAL A 99 13.62 -9.97 5.94
N PRO A 100 13.65 -10.83 6.96
CA PRO A 100 14.64 -11.91 7.07
C PRO A 100 14.72 -12.83 5.86
N VAL A 101 13.60 -13.19 5.28
CA VAL A 101 13.56 -14.09 4.11
C VAL A 101 14.20 -13.48 2.86
N LEU A 102 14.29 -12.16 2.77
CA LEU A 102 14.94 -11.44 1.67
C LEU A 102 16.37 -11.00 2.04
N ASP A 103 16.73 -11.11 3.30
CA ASP A 103 17.97 -10.61 3.89
C ASP A 103 18.25 -9.14 3.52
N ARG A 104 17.20 -8.31 3.49
CA ARG A 104 17.30 -6.89 3.18
C ARG A 104 16.24 -6.03 3.86
N ILE A 105 16.50 -4.74 3.85
CA ILE A 105 15.53 -3.72 4.25
C ILE A 105 14.61 -3.41 3.07
N VAL A 106 13.30 -3.46 3.30
CA VAL A 106 12.23 -3.10 2.35
C VAL A 106 11.67 -1.75 2.77
N SER A 107 11.60 -0.80 1.85
CA SER A 107 11.08 0.53 2.15
C SER A 107 9.55 0.56 2.28
N PRO A 108 8.99 1.53 3.02
CA PRO A 108 7.54 1.73 3.07
C PRO A 108 6.92 2.00 1.68
N LYS A 109 7.69 2.59 0.76
CA LYS A 109 7.28 2.78 -0.63
C LYS A 109 7.11 1.43 -1.32
N GLU A 110 8.08 0.50 -1.23
CA GLU A 110 7.98 -0.84 -1.82
C GLU A 110 6.77 -1.61 -1.30
N ILE A 111 6.47 -1.52 0.01
CA ILE A 111 5.27 -2.13 0.59
C ILE A 111 4.00 -1.55 -0.05
N SER A 112 3.94 -0.23 -0.21
CA SER A 112 2.81 0.45 -0.84
C SER A 112 2.65 0.06 -2.31
N VAL A 113 3.77 -0.10 -3.02
CA VAL A 113 3.80 -0.62 -4.42
C VAL A 113 3.12 -1.98 -4.50
N GLU A 114 3.46 -2.92 -3.61
CA GLU A 114 2.88 -4.27 -3.63
C GLU A 114 1.36 -4.24 -3.36
N ILE A 115 0.90 -3.41 -2.41
CA ILE A 115 -0.54 -3.27 -2.12
C ILE A 115 -1.27 -2.69 -3.33
N ILE A 116 -0.74 -1.62 -3.94
CA ILE A 116 -1.35 -0.97 -5.10
C ILE A 116 -1.38 -1.93 -6.30
N LYS A 117 -0.29 -2.65 -6.59
CA LYS A 117 -0.22 -3.69 -7.64
C LYS A 117 -1.29 -4.76 -7.45
N TYR A 118 -1.47 -5.21 -6.22
CA TYR A 118 -2.47 -6.21 -5.90
C TYR A 118 -3.89 -5.71 -6.20
N ILE A 119 -4.22 -4.48 -5.78
CA ILE A 119 -5.54 -3.88 -6.03
C ILE A 119 -5.76 -3.65 -7.53
N ILE A 120 -4.74 -3.19 -8.27
CA ILE A 120 -4.79 -3.07 -9.73
C ILE A 120 -5.08 -4.42 -10.36
N GLY A 121 -4.37 -5.47 -9.97
CA GLY A 121 -4.58 -6.82 -10.48
C GLY A 121 -5.99 -7.36 -10.22
N CYS A 122 -6.56 -7.09 -9.03
CA CYS A 122 -7.95 -7.43 -8.73
C CYS A 122 -8.93 -6.64 -9.63
N ALA A 123 -8.69 -5.35 -9.82
CA ALA A 123 -9.52 -4.50 -10.68
C ALA A 123 -9.47 -4.95 -12.15
N GLU A 124 -8.30 -5.26 -12.68
CA GLU A 124 -8.12 -5.72 -14.05
C GLU A 124 -8.79 -7.07 -14.31
N LYS A 125 -8.76 -8.00 -13.35
CA LYS A 125 -9.53 -9.25 -13.43
C LYS A 125 -11.03 -8.99 -13.56
N MET A 126 -11.58 -8.05 -12.79
CA MET A 126 -13.00 -7.65 -12.90
C MET A 126 -13.33 -6.95 -14.23
N LEU A 127 -12.34 -6.35 -14.88
CA LEU A 127 -12.44 -5.71 -16.19
C LEU A 127 -12.10 -6.68 -17.35
N ASN A 128 -12.22 -7.98 -17.16
CA ASN A 128 -11.86 -9.00 -18.14
C ASN A 128 -10.42 -8.83 -18.66
N ASN A 129 -9.48 -8.56 -17.75
CA ASN A 129 -8.06 -8.28 -18.01
C ASN A 129 -7.79 -7.01 -18.86
N THR A 130 -8.75 -6.09 -18.89
CA THR A 130 -8.49 -4.76 -19.46
C THR A 130 -7.65 -3.92 -18.51
N HIS A 131 -6.55 -3.36 -19.02
CA HIS A 131 -5.64 -2.55 -18.22
C HIS A 131 -6.27 -1.27 -17.71
N VAL A 132 -5.95 -0.93 -16.47
CA VAL A 132 -6.29 0.35 -15.86
C VAL A 132 -5.52 1.47 -16.57
N SER A 133 -6.22 2.47 -17.10
CA SER A 133 -5.62 3.59 -17.85
C SER A 133 -5.42 4.86 -17.02
N LYS A 134 -6.08 4.99 -15.89
CA LYS A 134 -5.94 6.12 -14.96
C LYS A 134 -6.07 5.63 -13.53
N LEU A 135 -5.22 6.15 -12.64
CA LEU A 135 -5.16 5.81 -11.23
C LEU A 135 -5.32 7.05 -10.36
N VAL A 136 -6.19 6.96 -9.38
CA VAL A 136 -6.35 7.96 -8.32
C VAL A 136 -6.06 7.29 -6.99
N VAL A 137 -5.14 7.86 -6.19
CA VAL A 137 -4.83 7.36 -4.85
C VAL A 137 -5.13 8.43 -3.82
N THR A 138 -5.83 8.08 -2.74
CA THR A 138 -6.12 9.02 -1.66
C THR A 138 -4.95 9.15 -0.69
N VAL A 139 -4.75 10.35 -0.20
CA VAL A 139 -3.76 10.68 0.85
C VAL A 139 -4.40 11.54 1.93
N PRO A 140 -3.98 11.43 3.19
CA PRO A 140 -4.45 12.31 4.25
C PRO A 140 -4.14 13.78 3.93
N ALA A 141 -5.06 14.68 4.30
CA ALA A 141 -4.88 16.10 4.07
C ALA A 141 -3.63 16.67 4.77
N TYR A 142 -3.24 16.09 5.91
CA TYR A 142 -2.07 16.49 6.70
C TYR A 142 -0.72 15.93 6.18
N PHE A 143 -0.71 15.12 5.10
CA PHE A 143 0.53 14.65 4.51
C PHE A 143 1.37 15.82 4.00
N ASN A 144 2.66 15.82 4.36
CA ASN A 144 3.62 16.76 3.81
C ASN A 144 4.05 16.36 2.38
N SER A 145 4.87 17.17 1.76
CA SER A 145 5.34 16.96 0.38
C SER A 145 6.07 15.63 0.21
N ASP A 146 6.94 15.24 1.14
CA ASP A 146 7.71 14.00 1.05
C ASP A 146 6.81 12.76 1.11
N GLN A 147 5.80 12.80 1.98
CA GLN A 147 4.81 11.72 2.11
C GLN A 147 3.92 11.60 0.86
N ARG A 148 3.52 12.74 0.28
CA ARG A 148 2.78 12.80 -0.98
C ARG A 148 3.61 12.27 -2.14
N ASN A 149 4.85 12.72 -2.26
CA ASN A 149 5.78 12.27 -3.29
C ASN A 149 6.03 10.76 -3.16
N GLY A 150 6.33 10.27 -1.96
CA GLY A 150 6.52 8.83 -1.74
C GLY A 150 5.29 7.99 -2.12
N THR A 151 4.07 8.50 -1.87
CA THR A 151 2.83 7.82 -2.27
C THR A 151 2.62 7.90 -3.78
N ARG A 152 2.92 9.05 -4.41
CA ARG A 152 2.85 9.22 -5.87
C ARG A 152 3.82 8.29 -6.58
N ASP A 153 5.06 8.24 -6.12
CA ASP A 153 6.10 7.36 -6.69
C ASP A 153 5.71 5.88 -6.57
N ALA A 154 5.11 5.49 -5.44
CA ALA A 154 4.58 4.13 -5.27
C ALA A 154 3.46 3.83 -6.27
N ALA A 155 2.57 4.79 -6.51
CA ALA A 155 1.47 4.63 -7.46
C ALA A 155 1.96 4.54 -8.91
N LEU A 156 2.93 5.36 -9.30
CA LEU A 156 3.57 5.33 -10.62
C LEU A 156 4.28 3.99 -10.86
N GLU A 157 5.10 3.56 -9.90
CA GLU A 157 5.83 2.29 -9.99
C GLU A 157 4.89 1.08 -10.07
N ALA A 158 3.82 1.10 -9.28
CA ALA A 158 2.85 0.01 -9.24
C ALA A 158 2.04 -0.11 -10.52
N SER A 159 1.59 1.02 -11.07
CA SER A 159 0.70 1.07 -12.22
C SER A 159 1.43 1.04 -13.56
N ARG A 160 2.70 1.48 -13.59
CA ARG A 160 3.48 1.72 -14.82
C ARG A 160 2.80 2.71 -15.77
N LEU A 161 1.91 3.55 -15.25
CA LEU A 161 1.27 4.62 -16.00
C LEU A 161 2.17 5.84 -16.09
N SER A 162 1.87 6.73 -17.05
CA SER A 162 2.50 8.05 -17.13
C SER A 162 2.08 8.93 -15.96
N GLU A 163 2.90 9.94 -15.63
CA GLU A 163 2.61 10.89 -14.55
C GLU A 163 1.27 11.60 -14.70
N GLU A 164 0.85 11.86 -15.95
CA GLU A 164 -0.43 12.49 -16.29
C GLU A 164 -1.64 11.60 -16.02
N SER A 165 -1.42 10.31 -15.80
CA SER A 165 -2.47 9.33 -15.56
C SER A 165 -2.59 8.91 -14.09
N VAL A 166 -1.71 9.45 -13.21
CA VAL A 166 -1.71 9.16 -11.77
C VAL A 166 -1.99 10.43 -10.97
N PHE A 167 -3.05 10.40 -10.18
CA PHE A 167 -3.54 11.52 -9.40
C PHE A 167 -3.56 11.20 -7.92
N LEU A 168 -3.20 12.19 -7.08
CA LEU A 168 -3.43 12.13 -5.64
C LEU A 168 -4.62 13.02 -5.28
N LEU A 169 -5.53 12.49 -4.47
CA LEU A 169 -6.63 13.24 -3.87
C LEU A 169 -6.52 13.20 -2.34
N ASN A 170 -6.91 14.28 -1.69
CA ASN A 170 -7.04 14.25 -0.24
C ASN A 170 -8.16 13.30 0.15
N GLU A 171 -7.92 12.48 1.17
CA GLU A 171 -8.99 11.75 1.82
C GLU A 171 -10.07 12.75 2.21
N PRO A 172 -11.36 12.45 1.92
CA PRO A 172 -12.42 13.30 2.44
C PRO A 172 -12.23 13.38 3.95
N THR A 173 -12.18 14.59 4.46
CA THR A 173 -12.38 14.84 5.88
C THR A 173 -13.85 14.46 6.13
N SER A 174 -14.11 13.15 6.08
CA SER A 174 -15.40 12.67 6.49
C SER A 174 -15.45 12.95 7.96
N ALA A 175 -16.09 14.07 8.18
CA ALA A 175 -16.90 14.34 9.33
C ALA A 175 -16.38 13.71 10.62
N ALA A 176 -15.67 14.49 11.35
CA ALA A 176 -15.81 14.39 12.80
C ALA A 176 -17.29 14.44 13.17
#